data_ecfcd34ac0ecb226a7b2fd1d37044f0f
#
_entry.id   ecfcd34ac0ecb226a7b2fd1d37044f0f
#
_cell.length_a   1.000
_cell.length_b   1.000
_cell.length_c   1.000
_cell.angle_alpha   90.00
_cell.angle_beta   90.00
_cell.angle_gamma   90.00
#
_symmetry.space_group_name_H-M   'P 1'
#
loop_
_entity.id
_entity.type
_entity.pdbx_description
1 polymer ?
#
loop_
_entity_poly.entity_id
_entity_poly.type
_entity_poly.pdbx_seq_one_letter_code
_entity_poly.pdbx_strand_id
1 'polypeptide(L)'
;MSFLAIDIGNTRLKWAQYAQDATPGTPPLRHGAVFLENIDRLADEDWLALEAPTRVLGSNVAGDAVRRRVEEQMEHWDLTPRWVVPDDELAGVKNGYDHPTRLGADRWVAVIGAHAHARARGFTGPVLVVMVGTAVTVEALSTDARYLGGLILPGHGIMLRALEGGTAGLRVPTGEVRDFPTNTSDALTTGGSFAITGAIERMARLLTQREGRAPLVLMTGGAGWKVAPSLDVPHELVEGLIFDGLLAIAAARR
;
A
#
# COMPACT_ATOMS: atom_id res chain seq x y z
N MET A 1 16.33 -21.85 3.71
CA MET A 1 16.62 -20.58 3.01
C MET A 1 15.34 -19.76 2.91
N SER A 2 15.37 -18.50 3.35
CA SER A 2 14.19 -17.63 3.39
C SER A 2 14.45 -16.28 2.72
N PHE A 3 13.36 -15.60 2.38
CA PHE A 3 13.31 -14.28 1.78
C PHE A 3 12.59 -13.34 2.74
N LEU A 4 13.16 -12.17 3.04
CA LEU A 4 12.54 -11.15 3.86
C LEU A 4 12.07 -10.00 2.97
N ALA A 5 10.78 -9.71 3.02
CA ALA A 5 10.15 -8.56 2.38
C ALA A 5 9.90 -7.46 3.41
N ILE A 6 10.22 -6.20 3.06
CA ILE A 6 10.09 -5.05 3.97
C ILE A 6 9.36 -3.91 3.26
N ASP A 7 8.42 -3.29 3.98
CA ASP A 7 7.72 -2.08 3.54
C ASP A 7 7.86 -0.98 4.61
N ILE A 8 8.60 0.08 4.28
CA ILE A 8 8.83 1.23 5.16
C ILE A 8 7.94 2.38 4.71
N GLY A 9 6.79 2.50 5.35
CA GLY A 9 5.90 3.65 5.22
C GLY A 9 6.25 4.78 6.19
N ASN A 10 5.55 5.91 6.09
CA ASN A 10 5.81 7.10 6.92
C ASN A 10 5.48 6.96 8.42
N THR A 11 4.75 5.91 8.82
CA THR A 11 4.32 5.71 10.21
C THR A 11 4.82 4.39 10.79
N ARG A 12 4.86 3.34 9.95
CA ARG A 12 5.20 1.98 10.35
C ARG A 12 6.11 1.33 9.31
N LEU A 13 7.00 0.47 9.81
CA LEU A 13 7.64 -0.57 9.04
C LEU A 13 6.82 -1.84 9.18
N LYS A 14 6.58 -2.51 8.06
CA LYS A 14 5.99 -3.86 7.99
C LYS A 14 7.01 -4.80 7.38
N TRP A 15 7.01 -6.04 7.85
CA TRP A 15 7.90 -7.07 7.31
C TRP A 15 7.20 -8.41 7.23
N ALA A 16 7.66 -9.24 6.30
CA ALA A 16 7.16 -10.60 6.14
C ALA A 16 8.28 -11.52 5.64
N GLN A 17 8.46 -12.66 6.30
CA GLN A 17 9.42 -13.69 5.93
C GLN A 17 8.72 -14.81 5.16
N TYR A 18 9.29 -15.21 4.06
CA TYR A 18 8.77 -16.22 3.15
C TYR A 18 9.80 -17.34 2.89
N ALA A 19 9.34 -18.48 2.39
CA ALA A 19 10.24 -19.44 1.72
C ALA A 19 10.90 -18.77 0.49
N GLN A 20 12.11 -19.19 0.14
CA GLN A 20 12.90 -18.53 -0.92
C GLN A 20 12.22 -18.58 -2.31
N ASP A 21 11.39 -19.57 -2.56
CA ASP A 21 10.65 -19.82 -3.80
C ASP A 21 9.20 -19.32 -3.76
N ALA A 22 8.80 -18.63 -2.70
CA ALA A 22 7.45 -18.08 -2.56
C ALA A 22 7.08 -17.18 -3.76
N THR A 23 5.82 -17.25 -4.12
CA THR A 23 5.20 -16.48 -5.21
C THR A 23 4.09 -15.59 -4.64
N PRO A 24 3.63 -14.56 -5.37
CA PRO A 24 2.50 -13.75 -4.95
C PRO A 24 1.30 -14.60 -4.51
N GLY A 25 0.66 -14.21 -3.41
CA GLY A 25 -0.43 -14.97 -2.79
C GLY A 25 0.02 -16.05 -1.79
N THR A 26 1.33 -16.35 -1.69
CA THR A 26 1.84 -17.26 -0.66
C THR A 26 1.74 -16.62 0.71
N PRO A 27 1.15 -17.29 1.72
CA PRO A 27 1.14 -16.79 3.09
C PRO A 27 2.58 -16.71 3.65
N PRO A 28 2.91 -15.68 4.44
CA PRO A 28 4.22 -15.58 5.06
C PRO A 28 4.43 -16.63 6.14
N LEU A 29 5.66 -17.07 6.32
CA LEU A 29 6.08 -17.92 7.44
C LEU A 29 5.96 -17.15 8.76
N ARG A 30 6.38 -15.89 8.75
CA ARG A 30 6.28 -14.94 9.85
C ARG A 30 6.08 -13.53 9.30
N HIS A 31 5.41 -12.68 10.04
CA HIS A 31 5.23 -11.26 9.69
C HIS A 31 5.06 -10.41 10.94
N GLY A 32 5.30 -9.12 10.79
CA GLY A 32 5.12 -8.16 11.86
C GLY A 32 5.06 -6.72 11.35
N ALA A 33 4.81 -5.82 12.27
CA ALA A 33 4.79 -4.39 12.01
C ALA A 33 5.20 -3.61 13.26
N VAL A 34 6.11 -2.66 13.09
CA VAL A 34 6.59 -1.78 14.16
C VAL A 34 6.38 -0.32 13.80
N PHE A 35 6.19 0.55 14.78
CA PHE A 35 6.25 1.99 14.56
C PHE A 35 7.69 2.43 14.27
N LEU A 36 7.87 3.48 13.46
CA LEU A 36 9.21 3.94 13.07
C LEU A 36 10.07 4.35 14.28
N GLU A 37 9.47 4.74 15.40
CA GLU A 37 10.17 5.04 16.64
C GLU A 37 10.84 3.81 17.28
N ASN A 38 10.34 2.61 17.00
CA ASN A 38 10.80 1.35 17.58
C ASN A 38 11.71 0.51 16.65
N ILE A 39 12.11 1.05 15.49
CA ILE A 39 12.91 0.31 14.50
C ILE A 39 14.21 -0.24 15.10
N ASP A 40 14.85 0.51 16.01
CA ASP A 40 16.15 0.17 16.59
C ASP A 40 16.12 -1.08 17.50
N ARG A 41 14.92 -1.66 17.69
CA ARG A 41 14.71 -2.89 18.46
C ARG A 41 14.40 -4.10 17.60
N LEU A 42 14.31 -3.94 16.27
CA LEU A 42 13.92 -5.02 15.38
C LEU A 42 14.79 -6.27 15.53
N ALA A 43 16.11 -6.11 15.59
CA ALA A 43 17.06 -7.21 15.72
C ALA A 43 16.88 -7.97 17.05
N ASP A 44 16.63 -7.25 18.14
CA ASP A 44 16.57 -7.81 19.50
C ASP A 44 15.16 -8.28 19.89
N GLU A 45 14.12 -7.84 19.18
CA GLU A 45 12.72 -8.16 19.48
C GLU A 45 12.07 -8.94 18.33
N ASP A 46 11.54 -8.24 17.32
CA ASP A 46 10.73 -8.84 16.24
C ASP A 46 11.50 -9.84 15.38
N TRP A 47 12.78 -9.59 15.11
CA TRP A 47 13.62 -10.42 14.25
C TRP A 47 14.51 -11.41 15.01
N LEU A 48 14.56 -11.34 16.33
CA LEU A 48 15.41 -12.21 17.16
C LEU A 48 15.16 -13.71 16.88
N ALA A 49 13.91 -14.09 16.68
CA ALA A 49 13.52 -15.48 16.43
C ALA A 49 13.45 -15.84 14.93
N LEU A 50 13.88 -14.97 14.03
CA LEU A 50 13.92 -15.26 12.61
C LEU A 50 15.22 -16.01 12.26
N GLU A 51 15.12 -17.02 11.41
CA GLU A 51 16.28 -17.54 10.71
C GLU A 51 16.82 -16.47 9.76
N ALA A 52 18.15 -16.30 9.71
CA ALA A 52 18.78 -15.36 8.80
C ALA A 52 18.27 -15.55 7.37
N PRO A 53 17.65 -14.51 6.77
CA PRO A 53 17.20 -14.62 5.40
C PRO A 53 18.40 -14.68 4.45
N THR A 54 18.26 -15.34 3.33
CA THR A 54 19.30 -15.35 2.29
C THR A 54 19.20 -14.16 1.34
N ARG A 55 18.08 -13.46 1.37
CA ARG A 55 17.79 -12.32 0.50
C ARG A 55 16.77 -11.39 1.15
N VAL A 56 17.01 -10.10 1.02
CA VAL A 56 16.10 -9.04 1.50
C VAL A 56 15.75 -8.08 0.37
N LEU A 57 14.48 -7.77 0.21
CA LEU A 57 13.99 -6.75 -0.72
C LEU A 57 12.97 -5.87 0.01
N GLY A 58 13.09 -4.55 -0.14
CA GLY A 58 12.18 -3.62 0.51
C GLY A 58 11.71 -2.48 -0.38
N SER A 59 10.58 -1.88 0.02
CA SER A 59 10.16 -0.55 -0.38
C SER A 59 10.42 0.44 0.76
N ASN A 60 10.78 1.68 0.43
CA ASN A 60 11.00 2.73 1.42
C ASN A 60 10.52 4.07 0.89
N VAL A 61 9.64 4.71 1.66
CA VAL A 61 9.16 6.08 1.43
C VAL A 61 9.31 6.98 2.66
N ALA A 62 10.00 6.51 3.71
CA ALA A 62 10.24 7.24 4.95
C ALA A 62 11.59 8.01 4.97
N GLY A 63 12.32 7.96 3.85
CA GLY A 63 13.59 8.66 3.68
C GLY A 63 14.83 7.84 4.07
N ASP A 64 16.00 8.38 3.74
CA ASP A 64 17.30 7.69 3.88
C ASP A 64 17.69 7.46 5.34
N ALA A 65 17.33 8.36 6.25
CA ALA A 65 17.66 8.19 7.67
C ALA A 65 16.97 6.95 8.27
N VAL A 66 15.70 6.74 7.95
CA VAL A 66 14.95 5.55 8.40
C VAL A 66 15.51 4.29 7.75
N ARG A 67 15.82 4.37 6.44
CA ARG A 67 16.44 3.25 5.72
C ARG A 67 17.73 2.76 6.40
N ARG A 68 18.64 3.67 6.75
CA ARG A 68 19.91 3.32 7.41
C ARG A 68 19.68 2.63 8.75
N ARG A 69 18.76 3.13 9.58
CA ARG A 69 18.40 2.48 10.85
C ARG A 69 17.92 1.04 10.65
N VAL A 70 17.17 0.77 9.59
CA VAL A 70 16.73 -0.60 9.25
C VAL A 70 17.91 -1.45 8.76
N GLU A 71 18.81 -0.89 7.96
CA GLU A 71 20.01 -1.57 7.47
C GLU A 71 20.93 -1.96 8.64
N GLU A 72 21.11 -1.08 9.64
CA GLU A 72 21.85 -1.36 10.88
C GLU A 72 21.28 -2.57 11.65
N GLN A 73 19.95 -2.73 11.68
CA GLN A 73 19.31 -3.88 12.32
C GLN A 73 19.60 -5.23 11.61
N MET A 74 20.12 -5.21 10.38
CA MET A 74 20.45 -6.41 9.60
C MET A 74 21.93 -6.79 9.65
N GLU A 75 22.77 -5.96 10.27
CA GLU A 75 24.23 -6.21 10.35
C GLU A 75 24.56 -7.56 11.02
N HIS A 76 23.73 -7.99 12.00
CA HIS A 76 23.92 -9.29 12.66
C HIS A 76 23.69 -10.50 11.71
N TRP A 77 23.04 -10.31 10.55
CA TRP A 77 22.90 -11.34 9.53
C TRP A 77 23.96 -11.24 8.42
N ASP A 78 24.85 -10.25 8.48
CA ASP A 78 25.81 -9.92 7.39
C ASP A 78 25.11 -9.76 6.03
N LEU A 79 23.98 -9.07 6.03
CA LEU A 79 23.12 -8.89 4.86
C LEU A 79 22.90 -7.42 4.54
N THR A 80 23.02 -7.10 3.24
CA THR A 80 22.63 -5.80 2.69
C THR A 80 21.31 -5.92 1.93
N PRO A 81 20.24 -5.25 2.36
CA PRO A 81 18.97 -5.28 1.66
C PRO A 81 19.05 -4.58 0.31
N ARG A 82 18.24 -5.05 -0.63
CA ARG A 82 17.97 -4.32 -1.88
C ARG A 82 16.69 -3.52 -1.73
N TRP A 83 16.72 -2.28 -2.19
CA TRP A 83 15.55 -1.40 -2.19
C TRP A 83 14.98 -1.27 -3.58
N VAL A 84 13.64 -1.27 -3.68
CA VAL A 84 12.95 -1.05 -4.95
C VAL A 84 13.06 0.41 -5.31
N VAL A 85 13.61 0.66 -6.49
CA VAL A 85 13.55 1.95 -7.16
C VAL A 85 12.61 1.78 -8.35
N PRO A 86 11.56 2.59 -8.48
CA PRO A 86 10.70 2.56 -9.66
C PRO A 86 11.49 2.82 -10.93
N ASP A 87 11.15 2.09 -11.99
CA ASP A 87 11.80 2.12 -13.30
C ASP A 87 10.74 2.13 -14.40
N ASP A 88 11.14 2.20 -15.65
CA ASP A 88 10.25 2.23 -16.82
C ASP A 88 9.37 0.98 -16.92
N GLU A 89 9.92 -0.18 -16.59
CA GLU A 89 9.21 -1.45 -16.56
C GLU A 89 9.77 -2.39 -15.49
N LEU A 90 8.90 -3.08 -14.75
CA LEU A 90 9.30 -4.08 -13.76
C LEU A 90 8.20 -5.11 -13.56
N ALA A 91 8.58 -6.41 -13.51
CA ALA A 91 7.68 -7.54 -13.27
C ALA A 91 6.42 -7.54 -14.18
N GLY A 92 6.58 -7.16 -15.45
CA GLY A 92 5.53 -7.12 -16.45
C GLY A 92 4.59 -5.91 -16.38
N VAL A 93 4.91 -4.92 -15.55
CA VAL A 93 4.16 -3.66 -15.46
C VAL A 93 4.99 -2.52 -16.04
N LYS A 94 4.42 -1.77 -16.99
CA LYS A 94 5.02 -0.56 -17.57
C LYS A 94 4.65 0.67 -16.76
N ASN A 95 5.64 1.48 -16.43
CA ASN A 95 5.44 2.72 -15.71
C ASN A 95 5.03 3.85 -16.67
N GLY A 96 3.86 4.44 -16.44
CA GLY A 96 3.38 5.58 -17.22
C GLY A 96 3.58 6.93 -16.54
N TYR A 97 4.37 6.99 -15.47
CA TYR A 97 4.68 8.22 -14.77
C TYR A 97 5.64 9.08 -15.60
N ASP A 98 5.47 10.40 -15.63
CA ASP A 98 6.30 11.31 -16.45
C ASP A 98 7.80 11.17 -16.15
N HIS A 99 8.11 10.90 -14.87
CA HIS A 99 9.45 10.60 -14.39
C HIS A 99 9.39 9.34 -13.54
N PRO A 100 9.61 8.15 -14.09
CA PRO A 100 9.43 6.86 -13.43
C PRO A 100 10.09 6.77 -12.05
N THR A 101 11.31 7.26 -11.91
CA THR A 101 12.08 7.24 -10.64
C THR A 101 11.52 8.15 -9.54
N ARG A 102 10.60 9.06 -9.86
CA ARG A 102 9.92 9.94 -8.90
C ARG A 102 8.63 9.34 -8.34
N LEU A 103 8.16 8.22 -8.88
CA LEU A 103 7.03 7.50 -8.31
C LEU A 103 7.43 6.94 -6.92
N GLY A 104 6.54 7.02 -5.94
CA GLY A 104 6.77 6.38 -4.65
C GLY A 104 6.94 4.86 -4.78
N ALA A 105 7.97 4.31 -4.14
CA ALA A 105 8.27 2.88 -4.24
C ALA A 105 7.12 2.00 -3.73
N ASP A 106 6.43 2.42 -2.67
CA ASP A 106 5.25 1.75 -2.11
C ASP A 106 4.09 1.67 -3.13
N ARG A 107 3.80 2.76 -3.83
CA ARG A 107 2.78 2.81 -4.87
C ARG A 107 3.13 1.89 -6.05
N TRP A 108 4.39 1.94 -6.48
CA TRP A 108 4.89 1.10 -7.57
C TRP A 108 4.80 -0.39 -7.22
N VAL A 109 5.26 -0.76 -6.04
CA VAL A 109 5.20 -2.14 -5.54
C VAL A 109 3.76 -2.62 -5.39
N ALA A 110 2.85 -1.77 -4.87
CA ALA A 110 1.43 -2.12 -4.75
C ALA A 110 0.76 -2.37 -6.11
N VAL A 111 1.07 -1.57 -7.13
CA VAL A 111 0.55 -1.77 -8.50
C VAL A 111 1.07 -3.08 -9.10
N ILE A 112 2.34 -3.40 -8.90
CA ILE A 112 2.94 -4.69 -9.34
C ILE A 112 2.27 -5.86 -8.60
N GLY A 113 2.05 -5.74 -7.29
CA GLY A 113 1.34 -6.74 -6.49
C GLY A 113 -0.09 -6.98 -6.98
N ALA A 114 -0.81 -5.90 -7.26
CA ALA A 114 -2.16 -5.97 -7.80
C ALA A 114 -2.21 -6.63 -9.19
N HIS A 115 -1.24 -6.32 -10.06
CA HIS A 115 -1.10 -7.00 -11.36
C HIS A 115 -0.88 -8.50 -11.18
N ALA A 116 0.06 -8.88 -10.33
CA ALA A 116 0.35 -10.29 -10.05
C ALA A 116 -0.87 -11.01 -9.46
N HIS A 117 -1.55 -10.40 -8.49
CA HIS A 117 -2.77 -10.92 -7.89
C HIS A 117 -3.90 -11.14 -8.92
N ALA A 118 -4.15 -10.15 -9.77
CA ALA A 118 -5.15 -10.24 -10.82
C ALA A 118 -4.82 -11.37 -11.83
N ARG A 119 -3.55 -11.46 -12.26
CA ARG A 119 -3.09 -12.48 -13.22
C ARG A 119 -3.15 -13.89 -12.66
N ALA A 120 -2.80 -14.08 -11.39
CA ALA A 120 -2.90 -15.39 -10.72
C ALA A 120 -4.34 -15.93 -10.70
N ARG A 121 -5.35 -15.05 -10.77
CA ARG A 121 -6.78 -15.38 -10.83
C ARG A 121 -7.36 -15.40 -12.24
N GLY A 122 -6.51 -15.29 -13.26
CA GLY A 122 -6.92 -15.25 -14.67
C GLY A 122 -7.62 -13.94 -15.09
N PHE A 123 -7.60 -12.90 -14.25
CA PHE A 123 -8.20 -11.61 -14.61
C PHE A 123 -7.26 -10.82 -15.52
N THR A 124 -7.77 -10.39 -16.67
CA THR A 124 -7.02 -9.70 -17.72
C THR A 124 -7.51 -8.28 -17.98
N GLY A 125 -8.41 -7.75 -17.14
CA GLY A 125 -8.93 -6.39 -17.27
C GLY A 125 -8.11 -5.33 -16.55
N PRO A 126 -8.58 -4.08 -16.57
CA PRO A 126 -7.97 -2.99 -15.82
C PRO A 126 -8.09 -3.22 -14.32
N VAL A 127 -7.14 -2.70 -13.55
CA VAL A 127 -7.12 -2.83 -12.08
C VAL A 127 -7.03 -1.45 -11.45
N LEU A 128 -7.83 -1.24 -10.41
CA LEU A 128 -7.73 -0.06 -9.55
C LEU A 128 -7.21 -0.51 -8.18
N VAL A 129 -6.09 0.05 -7.76
CA VAL A 129 -5.46 -0.28 -6.48
C VAL A 129 -5.71 0.85 -5.50
N VAL A 130 -6.28 0.53 -4.35
CA VAL A 130 -6.59 1.48 -3.30
C VAL A 130 -5.81 1.12 -2.04
N MET A 131 -4.91 1.98 -1.60
CA MET A 131 -4.21 1.82 -0.34
C MET A 131 -4.75 2.82 0.68
N VAL A 132 -5.36 2.33 1.76
CA VAL A 132 -5.96 3.16 2.81
C VAL A 132 -5.10 3.10 4.08
N GLY A 133 -4.33 4.16 4.28
CA GLY A 133 -3.41 4.31 5.41
C GLY A 133 -3.40 5.73 5.96
N THR A 134 -2.23 6.20 6.36
CA THR A 134 -1.98 7.60 6.76
C THR A 134 -2.31 8.56 5.62
N ALA A 135 -1.92 8.23 4.39
CA ALA A 135 -2.47 8.75 3.16
C ALA A 135 -3.37 7.69 2.52
N VAL A 136 -4.26 8.13 1.64
CA VAL A 136 -4.99 7.23 0.72
C VAL A 136 -4.43 7.44 -0.67
N THR A 137 -4.07 6.34 -1.34
CA THR A 137 -3.69 6.38 -2.75
C THR A 137 -4.64 5.54 -3.59
N VAL A 138 -4.88 5.98 -4.82
CA VAL A 138 -5.78 5.30 -5.77
C VAL A 138 -5.04 5.22 -7.11
N GLU A 139 -4.61 4.04 -7.49
CA GLU A 139 -3.71 3.80 -8.62
C GLU A 139 -4.44 3.07 -9.75
N ALA A 140 -4.32 3.56 -10.97
CA ALA A 140 -4.95 2.99 -12.15
C ALA A 140 -3.96 2.22 -13.01
N LEU A 141 -4.27 0.95 -13.26
CA LEU A 141 -3.55 0.06 -14.15
C LEU A 141 -4.46 -0.33 -15.32
N SER A 142 -4.00 -0.09 -16.55
CA SER A 142 -4.74 -0.45 -17.76
C SER A 142 -4.74 -1.97 -18.04
N THR A 143 -5.55 -2.37 -18.99
CA THR A 143 -5.65 -3.77 -19.44
C THR A 143 -4.32 -4.32 -19.97
N ASP A 144 -3.49 -3.49 -20.60
CA ASP A 144 -2.16 -3.84 -21.12
C ASP A 144 -1.03 -3.70 -20.09
N ALA A 145 -1.39 -3.71 -18.80
CA ALA A 145 -0.46 -3.62 -17.67
C ALA A 145 0.39 -2.33 -17.67
N ARG A 146 -0.18 -1.21 -18.10
CA ARG A 146 0.44 0.10 -17.99
C ARG A 146 -0.12 0.86 -16.79
N TYR A 147 0.74 1.25 -15.87
CA TYR A 147 0.38 2.19 -14.81
C TYR A 147 0.05 3.56 -15.42
N LEU A 148 -1.18 4.01 -15.25
CA LEU A 148 -1.71 5.24 -15.87
C LEU A 148 -1.54 6.47 -14.97
N GLY A 149 -1.14 6.27 -13.74
CA GLY A 149 -1.11 7.30 -12.71
C GLY A 149 -2.12 7.06 -11.61
N GLY A 150 -2.18 7.97 -10.65
CA GLY A 150 -3.07 7.81 -9.51
C GLY A 150 -3.25 9.08 -8.72
N LEU A 151 -4.01 8.98 -7.63
CA LEU A 151 -4.32 10.06 -6.70
C LEU A 151 -3.61 9.80 -5.37
N ILE A 152 -3.29 10.90 -4.67
CA ILE A 152 -2.87 10.90 -3.28
C ILE A 152 -3.80 11.83 -2.52
N LEU A 153 -4.46 11.30 -1.49
CA LEU A 153 -5.35 12.05 -0.60
C LEU A 153 -4.88 11.92 0.84
N PRO A 154 -5.18 12.88 1.70
CA PRO A 154 -5.03 12.68 3.14
C PRO A 154 -5.88 11.49 3.59
N GLY A 155 -5.36 10.62 4.46
CA GLY A 155 -6.19 9.62 5.12
C GLY A 155 -7.22 10.28 6.03
N HIS A 156 -8.31 9.56 6.33
CA HIS A 156 -9.44 10.08 7.11
C HIS A 156 -9.00 10.79 8.40
N GLY A 157 -8.08 10.19 9.17
CA GLY A 157 -7.57 10.81 10.40
C GLY A 157 -6.77 12.10 10.18
N ILE A 158 -6.08 12.26 9.03
CA ILE A 158 -5.42 13.52 8.69
C ILE A 158 -6.44 14.59 8.34
N MET A 159 -7.49 14.25 7.57
CA MET A 159 -8.57 15.19 7.23
C MET A 159 -9.23 15.74 8.49
N LEU A 160 -9.58 14.88 9.45
CA LEU A 160 -10.21 15.30 10.70
C LEU A 160 -9.29 16.20 11.53
N ARG A 161 -8.02 15.82 11.71
CA ARG A 161 -7.05 16.64 12.45
C ARG A 161 -6.79 18.00 11.79
N ALA A 162 -6.79 18.06 10.46
CA ALA A 162 -6.62 19.32 9.74
C ALA A 162 -7.78 20.28 9.99
N LEU A 163 -9.01 19.78 10.03
CA LEU A 163 -10.20 20.57 10.37
C LEU A 163 -10.23 20.96 11.84
N GLU A 164 -9.86 20.06 12.74
CA GLU A 164 -9.74 20.33 14.17
C GLU A 164 -8.71 21.45 14.48
N GLY A 165 -7.55 21.39 13.81
CA GLY A 165 -6.49 22.39 13.98
C GLY A 165 -6.76 23.71 13.28
N GLY A 166 -7.54 23.71 12.19
CA GLY A 166 -7.87 24.90 11.39
C GLY A 166 -9.12 25.67 11.81
N THR A 167 -9.91 25.14 12.76
CA THR A 167 -11.20 25.73 13.14
C THR A 167 -11.43 25.66 14.64
N ALA A 168 -12.02 26.73 15.22
CA ALA A 168 -12.22 26.83 16.66
C ALA A 168 -13.31 25.88 17.23
N GLY A 169 -14.19 25.32 16.41
CA GLY A 169 -15.39 24.58 16.84
C GLY A 169 -15.47 23.11 16.44
N LEU A 170 -14.44 22.53 15.80
CA LEU A 170 -14.50 21.17 15.26
C LEU A 170 -13.74 20.13 16.11
N ARG A 171 -13.51 20.39 17.38
CA ARG A 171 -13.02 19.41 18.36
C ARG A 171 -14.17 18.59 18.91
N VAL A 172 -14.66 17.65 18.12
CA VAL A 172 -15.78 16.79 18.49
C VAL A 172 -15.36 15.31 18.43
N PRO A 173 -16.04 14.42 19.17
CA PRO A 173 -15.78 12.98 19.07
C PRO A 173 -15.97 12.47 17.63
N THR A 174 -15.35 11.35 17.31
CA THR A 174 -15.61 10.65 16.06
C THR A 174 -17.09 10.25 15.99
N GLY A 175 -17.74 10.61 14.89
CA GLY A 175 -19.13 10.26 14.61
C GLY A 175 -19.28 8.98 13.81
N GLU A 176 -20.48 8.73 13.34
CA GLU A 176 -20.84 7.65 12.43
C GLU A 176 -21.00 8.16 11.00
N VAL A 177 -20.81 7.28 10.01
CA VAL A 177 -21.12 7.58 8.61
C VAL A 177 -22.63 7.51 8.42
N ARG A 178 -23.21 8.59 7.90
CA ARG A 178 -24.65 8.75 7.64
C ARG A 178 -24.85 9.36 6.25
N ASP A 179 -25.91 8.99 5.55
CA ASP A 179 -26.22 9.58 4.24
C ASP A 179 -26.46 11.08 4.33
N PHE A 180 -27.17 11.51 5.37
CA PHE A 180 -27.48 12.93 5.67
C PHE A 180 -27.24 13.20 7.15
N PRO A 181 -25.97 13.52 7.55
CA PRO A 181 -25.63 13.75 8.95
C PRO A 181 -26.29 15.05 9.48
N THR A 182 -26.85 14.98 10.68
CA THR A 182 -27.56 16.09 11.34
C THR A 182 -26.82 16.64 12.58
N ASN A 183 -25.59 16.21 12.81
CA ASN A 183 -24.69 16.74 13.84
C ASN A 183 -23.26 16.82 13.33
N THR A 184 -22.41 17.63 14.00
CA THR A 184 -21.04 17.93 13.55
C THR A 184 -20.13 16.71 13.52
N SER A 185 -20.24 15.80 14.51
CA SER A 185 -19.41 14.58 14.56
C SER A 185 -19.64 13.68 13.36
N ASP A 186 -20.91 13.39 13.07
CA ASP A 186 -21.29 12.57 11.92
C ASP A 186 -20.97 13.28 10.60
N ALA A 187 -21.16 14.62 10.53
CA ALA A 187 -20.85 15.39 9.33
C ALA A 187 -19.37 15.34 8.98
N LEU A 188 -18.47 15.46 9.96
CA LEU A 188 -17.03 15.35 9.78
C LEU A 188 -16.62 13.92 9.35
N THR A 189 -17.14 12.92 10.05
CA THR A 189 -16.83 11.51 9.76
C THR A 189 -17.33 11.11 8.37
N THR A 190 -18.56 11.47 8.04
CA THR A 190 -19.16 11.22 6.72
C THR A 190 -18.42 11.95 5.61
N GLY A 191 -18.11 13.24 5.81
CA GLY A 191 -17.40 14.04 4.82
C GLY A 191 -16.04 13.48 4.47
N GLY A 192 -15.27 13.05 5.47
CA GLY A 192 -13.97 12.37 5.24
C GLY A 192 -14.12 11.02 4.54
N SER A 193 -15.16 10.24 4.89
CA SER A 193 -15.45 8.96 4.22
C SER A 193 -15.85 9.19 2.75
N PHE A 194 -16.78 10.09 2.49
CA PHE A 194 -17.27 10.39 1.13
C PHE A 194 -16.20 11.02 0.25
N ALA A 195 -15.28 11.81 0.81
CA ALA A 195 -14.13 12.32 0.06
C ALA A 195 -13.24 11.19 -0.47
N ILE A 196 -13.05 10.14 0.32
CA ILE A 196 -12.25 8.97 -0.07
C ILE A 196 -13.03 8.08 -1.05
N THR A 197 -14.27 7.68 -0.71
CA THR A 197 -15.07 6.79 -1.58
C THR A 197 -15.39 7.44 -2.91
N GLY A 198 -15.78 8.73 -2.90
CA GLY A 198 -16.05 9.47 -4.13
C GLY A 198 -14.82 9.60 -5.04
N ALA A 199 -13.60 9.72 -4.49
CA ALA A 199 -12.38 9.70 -5.28
C ALA A 199 -12.14 8.31 -5.92
N ILE A 200 -12.37 7.22 -5.18
CA ILE A 200 -12.24 5.85 -5.69
C ILE A 200 -13.26 5.60 -6.81
N GLU A 201 -14.52 5.93 -6.58
CA GLU A 201 -15.61 5.76 -7.56
C GLU A 201 -15.39 6.61 -8.81
N ARG A 202 -14.90 7.85 -8.64
CA ARG A 202 -14.50 8.70 -9.76
C ARG A 202 -13.43 8.03 -10.62
N MET A 203 -12.38 7.50 -9.99
CA MET A 203 -11.30 6.82 -10.69
C MET A 203 -11.77 5.53 -11.36
N ALA A 204 -12.60 4.73 -10.68
CA ALA A 204 -13.18 3.51 -11.24
C ALA A 204 -13.99 3.84 -12.51
N ARG A 205 -14.83 4.89 -12.47
CA ARG A 205 -15.60 5.35 -13.63
C ARG A 205 -14.73 5.83 -14.78
N LEU A 206 -13.68 6.62 -14.49
CA LEU A 206 -12.75 7.12 -15.52
C LEU A 206 -11.99 5.96 -16.18
N LEU A 207 -11.54 4.99 -15.38
CA LEU A 207 -10.85 3.81 -15.87
C LEU A 207 -11.80 2.93 -16.70
N THR A 208 -13.06 2.76 -16.27
CA THR A 208 -14.10 2.08 -17.06
C THR A 208 -14.34 2.75 -18.41
N GLN A 209 -14.45 4.08 -18.44
CA GLN A 209 -14.65 4.84 -19.67
C GLN A 209 -13.46 4.70 -20.64
N ARG A 210 -12.25 4.66 -20.11
CA ARG A 210 -11.03 4.51 -20.90
C ARG A 210 -10.89 3.10 -21.48
N GLU A 211 -11.12 2.07 -20.66
CA GLU A 211 -10.82 0.67 -20.99
C GLU A 211 -12.02 -0.09 -21.56
N GLY A 212 -13.21 0.51 -21.55
CA GLY A 212 -14.46 -0.10 -22.03
C GLY A 212 -15.04 -1.19 -21.12
N ARG A 213 -14.43 -1.42 -19.93
CA ARG A 213 -14.89 -2.39 -18.93
C ARG A 213 -14.53 -1.94 -17.51
N ALA A 214 -15.33 -2.37 -16.53
CA ALA A 214 -15.09 -2.06 -15.13
C ALA A 214 -13.78 -2.66 -14.64
N PRO A 215 -13.00 -1.92 -13.83
CA PRO A 215 -11.79 -2.44 -13.21
C PRO A 215 -12.09 -3.43 -12.09
N LEU A 216 -11.16 -4.34 -11.86
CA LEU A 216 -11.04 -5.03 -10.57
C LEU A 216 -10.51 -4.02 -9.55
N VAL A 217 -11.30 -3.71 -8.52
CA VAL A 217 -10.89 -2.80 -7.44
C VAL A 217 -10.30 -3.62 -6.30
N LEU A 218 -9.01 -3.46 -6.05
CA LEU A 218 -8.30 -4.10 -4.95
C LEU A 218 -7.98 -3.06 -3.89
N MET A 219 -8.49 -3.27 -2.69
CA MET A 219 -8.28 -2.38 -1.56
C MET A 219 -7.36 -3.04 -0.52
N THR A 220 -6.35 -2.31 -0.08
CA THR A 220 -5.40 -2.73 0.95
C THR A 220 -5.14 -1.60 1.95
N GLY A 221 -4.31 -1.88 2.95
CA GLY A 221 -3.96 -0.91 3.98
C GLY A 221 -4.77 -1.07 5.27
N GLY A 222 -4.19 -0.62 6.38
CA GLY A 222 -4.73 -0.88 7.72
C GLY A 222 -6.08 -0.23 8.04
N ALA A 223 -6.57 0.68 7.21
CA ALA A 223 -7.86 1.34 7.36
C ALA A 223 -8.85 1.02 6.21
N GLY A 224 -8.51 0.13 5.28
CA GLY A 224 -9.38 -0.25 4.16
C GLY A 224 -10.74 -0.76 4.61
N TRP A 225 -10.79 -1.58 5.64
CA TRP A 225 -12.01 -2.13 6.21
C TRP A 225 -13.00 -1.07 6.74
N LYS A 226 -12.52 0.14 7.10
CA LYS A 226 -13.36 1.26 7.55
C LYS A 226 -14.04 1.98 6.39
N VAL A 227 -13.39 2.00 5.22
CA VAL A 227 -13.86 2.69 4.01
C VAL A 227 -14.76 1.76 3.16
N ALA A 228 -14.43 0.49 3.13
CA ALA A 228 -15.12 -0.53 2.34
C ALA A 228 -16.66 -0.52 2.47
N PRO A 229 -17.27 -0.40 3.67
CA PRO A 229 -18.73 -0.38 3.79
C PRO A 229 -19.44 0.79 3.14
N SER A 230 -18.72 1.88 2.86
CA SER A 230 -19.27 3.11 2.25
C SER A 230 -18.90 3.23 0.76
N LEU A 231 -18.38 2.17 0.13
CA LEU A 231 -17.95 2.17 -1.26
C LEU A 231 -18.96 1.43 -2.14
N ASP A 232 -19.56 2.13 -3.12
CA ASP A 232 -20.60 1.58 -3.99
C ASP A 232 -20.08 0.71 -5.13
N VAL A 233 -18.77 0.75 -5.45
CA VAL A 233 -18.20 -0.12 -6.48
C VAL A 233 -17.79 -1.49 -5.91
N PRO A 234 -17.98 -2.58 -6.67
CA PRO A 234 -17.48 -3.90 -6.29
C PRO A 234 -15.97 -3.85 -6.03
N HIS A 235 -15.53 -4.36 -4.89
CA HIS A 235 -14.14 -4.34 -4.49
C HIS A 235 -13.76 -5.57 -3.67
N GLU A 236 -12.47 -5.82 -3.58
CA GLU A 236 -11.90 -6.89 -2.77
C GLU A 236 -10.91 -6.29 -1.77
N LEU A 237 -11.00 -6.71 -0.51
CA LEU A 237 -9.98 -6.41 0.50
C LEU A 237 -8.87 -7.44 0.38
N VAL A 238 -7.64 -6.98 0.12
CA VAL A 238 -6.45 -7.83 -0.05
C VAL A 238 -5.39 -7.39 0.94
N GLU A 239 -5.13 -8.23 1.92
CA GLU A 239 -4.02 -8.02 2.84
C GLU A 239 -2.69 -8.39 2.15
N GLY A 240 -1.62 -7.67 2.47
CA GLY A 240 -0.30 -8.02 2.00
C GLY A 240 0.01 -7.72 0.53
N LEU A 241 -0.80 -6.93 -0.17
CA LEU A 241 -0.61 -6.61 -1.60
C LEU A 241 0.78 -6.05 -1.92
N ILE A 242 1.38 -5.26 -1.03
CA ILE A 242 2.76 -4.78 -1.16
C ILE A 242 3.74 -5.96 -1.12
N PHE A 243 3.52 -6.93 -0.25
CA PHE A 243 4.39 -8.11 -0.17
C PHE A 243 4.27 -8.97 -1.43
N ASP A 244 3.07 -9.11 -2.00
CA ASP A 244 2.88 -9.77 -3.29
C ASP A 244 3.69 -9.06 -4.40
N GLY A 245 3.73 -7.74 -4.37
CA GLY A 245 4.56 -6.95 -5.27
C GLY A 245 6.05 -7.20 -5.08
N LEU A 246 6.53 -7.24 -3.84
CA LEU A 246 7.93 -7.56 -3.54
C LEU A 246 8.29 -9.00 -3.97
N LEU A 247 7.39 -9.97 -3.79
CA LEU A 247 7.57 -11.34 -4.28
C LEU A 247 7.62 -11.41 -5.81
N ALA A 248 6.73 -10.70 -6.51
CA ALA A 248 6.73 -10.62 -7.98
C ALA A 248 8.03 -10.00 -8.51
N ILE A 249 8.51 -8.91 -7.90
CA ILE A 249 9.77 -8.27 -8.24
C ILE A 249 10.96 -9.19 -7.95
N ALA A 250 10.94 -9.89 -6.80
CA ALA A 250 11.98 -10.85 -6.44
C ALA A 250 12.08 -12.01 -7.44
N ALA A 251 10.95 -12.47 -7.96
CA ALA A 251 10.88 -13.51 -8.98
C ALA A 251 11.40 -13.01 -10.36
N ALA A 252 11.05 -11.80 -10.77
CA ALA A 252 11.47 -11.20 -12.04
C ALA A 252 12.98 -10.87 -12.11
N ARG A 253 13.66 -10.78 -10.96
CA ARG A 253 15.10 -10.48 -10.85
C ARG A 253 15.97 -11.71 -10.54
N ARG A 254 15.40 -12.91 -10.67
CA ARG A 254 16.15 -14.18 -10.64
C ARG A 254 16.81 -14.44 -11.98
#